data_944d0d09c7243793f9b859d7c57ab9b7
#
_entry.id   944d0d09c7243793f9b859d7c57ab9b7
#
_cell.length_a   1.000
_cell.length_b   1.000
_cell.length_c   1.000
_cell.angle_alpha   90.00
_cell.angle_beta   90.00
_cell.angle_gamma   90.00
#
_symmetry.space_group_name_H-M   'P 1'
#
loop_
_entity.id
_entity.type
_entity.pdbx_description
1 polymer ?
#
loop_
_entity_poly.entity_id
_entity_poly.type
_entity_poly.pdbx_seq_one_letter_code
_entity_poly.pdbx_strand_id
1 'polypeptide(L)'
;ENVFIKDEFYIAISGKKKKPLFCPMLTLNIKSTNLTANLCENIKIRFSGTFTKPLIRQCNSLTQHCGQLDIVCKNGKVYDMLGIFFLPIRIKKRSFVRVLPKQQKPRIIPDSSNFTVTGYKPKPVGNSEIYELREYRHGDSLRNVHWKLSSKSDGLIVKEPNVPIIKNCLIMPFFGDNADENDVVFAKLMYVCRYMIKSIGICFACD
;
A
#
# COMPACT_ATOMS: atom_id res chain seq x y z
N GLU A 1 3.67 -9.96 3.39
CA GLU A 1 3.48 -10.61 2.08
C GLU A 1 2.27 -10.01 1.37
N ASN A 2 2.36 -9.87 0.05
CA ASN A 2 1.27 -9.37 -0.77
C ASN A 2 0.70 -10.53 -1.60
N VAL A 3 -0.61 -10.71 -1.55
CA VAL A 3 -1.34 -11.75 -2.28
C VAL A 3 -2.48 -11.07 -3.05
N PHE A 4 -2.86 -11.58 -4.22
CA PHE A 4 -4.03 -11.04 -4.92
C PHE A 4 -5.31 -11.74 -4.48
N ILE A 5 -6.42 -11.01 -4.64
CA ILE A 5 -7.76 -11.53 -4.35
C ILE A 5 -8.03 -12.81 -5.16
N LYS A 6 -8.60 -13.82 -4.48
CA LYS A 6 -8.89 -15.15 -5.04
C LYS A 6 -7.66 -15.93 -5.51
N ASP A 7 -6.45 -15.50 -5.13
CA ASP A 7 -5.25 -16.29 -5.36
C ASP A 7 -5.14 -17.41 -4.32
N GLU A 8 -4.39 -18.44 -4.68
CA GLU A 8 -4.11 -19.54 -3.77
C GLU A 8 -3.29 -19.07 -2.57
N PHE A 9 -3.81 -19.31 -1.39
CA PHE A 9 -3.16 -18.98 -0.13
C PHE A 9 -2.79 -20.20 0.66
N TYR A 10 -1.53 -20.29 1.05
CA TYR A 10 -0.97 -21.43 1.76
C TYR A 10 -0.47 -21.05 3.14
N ILE A 11 -0.86 -21.83 4.15
CA ILE A 11 -0.29 -21.72 5.49
C ILE A 11 0.74 -22.83 5.64
N ALA A 12 1.99 -22.45 5.85
CA ALA A 12 3.09 -23.35 6.08
C ALA A 12 3.51 -23.36 7.55
N ILE A 13 3.67 -24.54 8.13
CA ILE A 13 4.17 -24.71 9.50
C ILE A 13 5.48 -25.47 9.44
N SER A 14 6.50 -24.86 10.01
CA SER A 14 7.83 -25.48 10.15
C SER A 14 8.23 -25.62 11.60
N GLY A 15 8.78 -26.79 11.96
CA GLY A 15 9.37 -27.01 13.27
C GLY A 15 10.79 -26.43 13.37
N LYS A 16 11.14 -25.87 14.54
CA LYS A 16 12.50 -25.34 14.79
C LYS A 16 13.53 -26.45 15.09
N LYS A 17 13.10 -27.67 15.39
CA LYS A 17 14.01 -28.75 15.78
C LYS A 17 14.53 -29.52 14.58
N LYS A 18 15.84 -29.78 14.56
CA LYS A 18 16.53 -30.59 13.54
C LYS A 18 16.16 -32.09 13.57
N LYS A 19 15.55 -32.57 14.68
CA LYS A 19 15.16 -33.99 14.79
C LYS A 19 13.78 -34.20 14.16
N PRO A 20 13.59 -35.29 13.39
CA PRO A 20 12.31 -35.64 12.83
C PRO A 20 11.33 -35.98 13.97
N LEU A 21 10.33 -35.15 14.16
CA LEU A 21 9.22 -35.42 15.06
C LEU A 21 8.01 -35.79 14.21
N PHE A 22 7.58 -37.02 14.33
CA PHE A 22 6.34 -37.46 13.71
C PHE A 22 5.16 -36.96 14.55
N CYS A 23 4.22 -36.29 13.89
CA CYS A 23 2.99 -35.84 14.50
C CYS A 23 1.82 -36.47 13.74
N PRO A 24 1.11 -37.44 14.32
CA PRO A 24 0.02 -38.10 13.64
C PRO A 24 -1.08 -37.13 13.22
N MET A 25 -1.49 -36.24 14.10
CA MET A 25 -2.44 -35.18 13.79
C MET A 25 -2.22 -33.95 14.68
N LEU A 26 -1.94 -32.82 14.03
CA LEU A 26 -1.91 -31.51 14.65
C LEU A 26 -3.11 -30.69 14.17
N THR A 27 -3.91 -30.21 15.11
CA THR A 27 -5.01 -29.28 14.81
C THR A 27 -4.67 -27.90 15.34
N LEU A 28 -4.79 -26.88 14.50
CA LEU A 28 -4.57 -25.48 14.84
C LEU A 28 -5.86 -24.70 14.68
N ASN A 29 -6.13 -23.83 15.66
CA ASN A 29 -7.21 -22.85 15.58
C ASN A 29 -6.61 -21.51 15.18
N ILE A 30 -6.96 -21.06 14.00
CA ILE A 30 -6.50 -19.80 13.41
C ILE A 30 -7.67 -18.85 13.35
N LYS A 31 -7.50 -17.67 13.94
CA LYS A 31 -8.42 -16.55 13.79
C LYS A 31 -7.86 -15.63 12.73
N SER A 32 -8.60 -15.41 11.67
CA SER A 32 -8.31 -14.41 10.67
C SER A 32 -9.29 -13.25 10.80
N THR A 33 -8.78 -12.05 10.80
CA THR A 33 -9.58 -10.82 10.83
C THR A 33 -9.15 -9.95 9.66
N ASN A 34 -10.06 -9.70 8.72
CA ASN A 34 -9.84 -8.70 7.69
C ASN A 34 -10.20 -7.33 8.28
N LEU A 35 -9.18 -6.50 8.50
CA LEU A 35 -9.34 -5.18 9.14
C LEU A 35 -10.09 -4.19 8.24
N THR A 36 -10.03 -4.37 6.93
CA THR A 36 -10.67 -3.46 5.98
C THR A 36 -12.13 -3.82 5.74
N ALA A 37 -12.43 -5.11 5.56
CA ALA A 37 -13.79 -5.60 5.36
C ALA A 37 -14.55 -5.89 6.67
N ASN A 38 -13.88 -5.72 7.83
CA ASN A 38 -14.41 -6.03 9.17
C ASN A 38 -14.96 -7.46 9.30
N LEU A 39 -14.38 -8.39 8.55
CA LEU A 39 -14.77 -9.80 8.55
C LEU A 39 -13.85 -10.60 9.46
N CYS A 40 -14.43 -11.48 10.26
CA CYS A 40 -13.71 -12.34 11.17
C CYS A 40 -14.07 -13.80 10.93
N GLU A 41 -13.07 -14.62 10.65
CA GLU A 41 -13.23 -16.06 10.45
C GLU A 41 -12.37 -16.85 11.43
N ASN A 42 -12.94 -17.98 11.91
CA ASN A 42 -12.20 -18.95 12.71
C ASN A 42 -12.02 -20.22 11.88
N ILE A 43 -10.78 -20.52 11.54
CA ILE A 43 -10.43 -21.66 10.69
C ILE A 43 -9.71 -22.70 11.54
N LYS A 44 -10.18 -23.95 11.44
CA LYS A 44 -9.53 -25.10 12.05
C LYS A 44 -8.76 -25.87 10.99
N ILE A 45 -7.43 -25.85 11.08
CA ILE A 45 -6.55 -26.50 10.13
C ILE A 45 -5.95 -27.77 10.76
N ARG A 46 -5.97 -28.86 10.00
CA ARG A 46 -5.39 -30.15 10.41
C ARG A 46 -4.17 -30.45 9.58
N PHE A 47 -3.08 -30.82 10.25
CA PHE A 47 -1.83 -31.25 9.66
C PHE A 47 -1.47 -32.64 10.16
N SER A 48 -0.86 -33.46 9.30
CA SER A 48 -0.30 -34.74 9.65
C SER A 48 1.02 -34.95 8.93
N GLY A 49 2.00 -35.55 9.57
CA GLY A 49 3.30 -35.84 8.96
C GLY A 49 4.50 -35.54 9.86
N THR A 50 5.67 -35.54 9.29
CA THR A 50 6.94 -35.34 9.98
C THR A 50 7.38 -33.89 9.83
N PHE A 51 7.75 -33.22 10.91
CA PHE A 51 8.20 -31.81 10.91
C PHE A 51 9.60 -31.58 10.35
N THR A 52 10.16 -32.49 9.57
CA THR A 52 11.41 -32.29 8.82
C THR A 52 11.25 -31.35 7.64
N LYS A 53 10.06 -31.31 7.07
CA LYS A 53 9.65 -30.40 5.99
C LYS A 53 8.50 -29.51 6.44
N PRO A 54 8.33 -28.31 5.89
CA PRO A 54 7.17 -27.49 6.21
C PRO A 54 5.88 -28.20 5.80
N LEU A 55 4.94 -28.29 6.73
CA LEU A 55 3.60 -28.80 6.46
C LEU A 55 2.76 -27.67 5.87
N ILE A 56 2.25 -27.86 4.66
CA ILE A 56 1.55 -26.82 3.89
C ILE A 56 0.07 -27.20 3.78
N ARG A 57 -0.79 -26.20 3.99
CA ARG A 57 -2.24 -26.31 3.77
C ARG A 57 -2.77 -25.11 3.03
N GLN A 58 -3.62 -25.36 2.05
CA GLN A 58 -4.31 -24.35 1.27
C GLN A 58 -5.53 -23.81 2.03
N CYS A 59 -5.68 -22.48 2.03
CA CYS A 59 -6.74 -21.77 2.76
C CYS A 59 -7.27 -20.59 1.92
N ASN A 60 -7.96 -20.90 0.83
CA ASN A 60 -8.42 -19.90 -0.14
C ASN A 60 -9.55 -18.99 0.39
N SER A 61 -10.25 -19.38 1.46
CA SER A 61 -11.30 -18.56 2.07
C SER A 61 -10.77 -17.23 2.60
N LEU A 62 -9.48 -17.17 2.96
CA LEU A 62 -8.86 -15.98 3.52
C LEU A 62 -8.60 -14.86 2.49
N THR A 63 -8.60 -15.17 1.20
CA THR A 63 -8.29 -14.22 0.12
C THR A 63 -9.53 -13.79 -0.68
N GLN A 64 -10.73 -13.97 -0.12
CA GLN A 64 -11.97 -13.63 -0.84
C GLN A 64 -12.13 -12.14 -1.05
N HIS A 65 -11.77 -11.32 -0.04
CA HIS A 65 -11.87 -9.87 -0.08
C HIS A 65 -10.52 -9.20 0.09
N CYS A 66 -10.34 -8.04 -0.54
CA CYS A 66 -9.12 -7.25 -0.38
C CYS A 66 -9.04 -6.62 1.02
N GLY A 67 -7.81 -6.31 1.43
CA GLY A 67 -7.56 -5.66 2.71
C GLY A 67 -6.39 -6.25 3.47
N GLN A 68 -6.21 -5.80 4.70
CA GLN A 68 -5.18 -6.31 5.59
C GLN A 68 -5.75 -7.43 6.46
N LEU A 69 -5.24 -8.64 6.25
CA LEU A 69 -5.56 -9.80 7.08
C LEU A 69 -4.62 -9.86 8.29
N ASP A 70 -5.21 -9.92 9.48
CA ASP A 70 -4.53 -10.25 10.73
C ASP A 70 -4.80 -11.71 11.07
N ILE A 71 -3.78 -12.53 10.90
CA ILE A 71 -3.87 -13.99 11.11
C ILE A 71 -3.22 -14.32 12.45
N VAL A 72 -4.03 -14.78 13.40
CA VAL A 72 -3.59 -15.13 14.75
C VAL A 72 -3.80 -16.61 15.01
N CYS A 73 -2.72 -17.33 15.29
CA CYS A 73 -2.76 -18.69 15.79
C CYS A 73 -2.60 -18.66 17.30
N LYS A 74 -3.65 -19.04 18.04
CA LYS A 74 -3.66 -18.96 19.51
C LYS A 74 -3.37 -20.31 20.19
N ASN A 75 -3.98 -21.37 19.72
CA ASN A 75 -3.95 -22.67 20.35
C ASN A 75 -3.89 -23.79 19.32
N GLY A 76 -3.30 -24.90 19.69
CA GLY A 76 -3.29 -26.13 18.92
C GLY A 76 -3.52 -27.36 19.80
N LYS A 77 -3.82 -28.48 19.15
CA LYS A 77 -3.92 -29.80 19.80
C LYS A 77 -3.12 -30.80 18.97
N VAL A 78 -2.24 -31.54 19.63
CA VAL A 78 -1.57 -32.71 19.04
C VAL A 78 -2.29 -33.94 19.50
N TYR A 79 -2.70 -34.76 18.57
CA TYR A 79 -3.38 -36.04 18.86
C TYR A 79 -2.39 -37.19 18.72
N ASP A 80 -2.69 -38.28 19.40
CA ASP A 80 -2.02 -39.56 19.24
C ASP A 80 -2.43 -40.26 17.91
N MET A 81 -1.88 -41.42 17.63
CA MET A 81 -2.16 -42.16 16.40
C MET A 81 -3.63 -42.63 16.30
N LEU A 82 -4.27 -42.87 17.42
CA LEU A 82 -5.67 -43.33 17.47
C LEU A 82 -6.64 -42.14 17.52
N GLY A 83 -6.15 -40.92 17.74
CA GLY A 83 -7.01 -39.73 17.87
C GLY A 83 -7.83 -39.66 19.17
N ILE A 84 -7.51 -40.52 20.14
CA ILE A 84 -8.26 -40.64 21.42
C ILE A 84 -7.73 -39.59 22.41
N PHE A 85 -6.43 -39.48 22.54
CA PHE A 85 -5.79 -38.54 23.44
C PHE A 85 -5.23 -37.33 22.70
N PHE A 86 -5.26 -36.16 23.37
CA PHE A 86 -4.64 -34.98 22.80
C PHE A 86 -3.87 -34.20 23.86
N LEU A 87 -2.77 -33.60 23.40
CA LEU A 87 -1.98 -32.67 24.18
C LEU A 87 -2.25 -31.23 23.67
N PRO A 88 -2.74 -30.33 24.54
CA PRO A 88 -2.94 -28.94 24.14
C PRO A 88 -1.59 -28.21 24.00
N ILE A 89 -1.43 -27.46 22.91
CA ILE A 89 -0.25 -26.65 22.66
C ILE A 89 -0.67 -25.18 22.63
N ARG A 90 0.06 -24.33 23.35
CA ARG A 90 -0.10 -22.88 23.26
C ARG A 90 0.84 -22.33 22.16
N ILE A 91 0.25 -21.79 21.12
CA ILE A 91 0.97 -21.16 20.03
C ILE A 91 0.50 -19.71 19.97
N LYS A 92 1.43 -18.76 20.23
CA LYS A 92 1.16 -17.32 20.06
C LYS A 92 1.93 -16.83 18.85
N LYS A 93 1.33 -16.98 17.67
CA LYS A 93 1.88 -16.46 16.41
C LYS A 93 0.87 -15.56 15.74
N ARG A 94 1.35 -14.41 15.28
CA ARG A 94 0.58 -13.41 14.54
C ARG A 94 1.31 -13.09 13.24
N SER A 95 0.58 -12.98 12.17
CA SER A 95 1.10 -12.63 10.86
C SER A 95 0.13 -11.69 10.15
N PHE A 96 0.68 -10.74 9.41
CA PHE A 96 -0.09 -9.82 8.59
C PHE A 96 0.12 -10.15 7.11
N VAL A 97 -0.97 -10.21 6.38
CA VAL A 97 -0.96 -10.42 4.93
C VAL A 97 -1.82 -9.35 4.28
N ARG A 98 -1.35 -8.77 3.18
CA ARG A 98 -2.13 -7.81 2.41
C ARG A 98 -2.70 -8.50 1.19
N VAL A 99 -4.02 -8.50 1.08
CA VAL A 99 -4.75 -9.00 -0.09
C VAL A 99 -5.06 -7.81 -1.00
N LEU A 100 -4.45 -7.81 -2.17
CA LEU A 100 -4.59 -6.74 -3.16
C LEU A 100 -5.63 -7.12 -4.22
N PRO A 101 -6.45 -6.18 -4.69
CA PRO A 101 -7.38 -6.44 -5.77
C PRO A 101 -6.63 -6.56 -7.11
N LYS A 102 -7.18 -7.36 -8.04
CA LYS A 102 -6.74 -7.33 -9.44
C LYS A 102 -7.19 -6.02 -10.06
N GLN A 103 -6.25 -5.30 -10.69
CA GLN A 103 -6.54 -3.98 -11.26
C GLN A 103 -7.66 -4.03 -12.30
N GLN A 104 -8.60 -3.11 -12.18
CA GLN A 104 -9.71 -2.94 -13.11
C GLN A 104 -9.72 -1.51 -13.65
N LYS A 105 -9.76 -1.38 -14.99
CA LYS A 105 -9.85 -0.08 -15.65
C LYS A 105 -11.24 0.53 -15.38
N PRO A 106 -11.33 1.75 -14.81
CA PRO A 106 -12.60 2.44 -14.65
C PRO A 106 -13.14 2.90 -16.03
N ARG A 107 -14.45 3.14 -16.10
CA ARG A 107 -15.08 3.68 -17.31
C ARG A 107 -14.62 5.09 -17.66
N ILE A 108 -14.42 5.90 -16.61
CA ILE A 108 -13.95 7.29 -16.73
C ILE A 108 -12.58 7.34 -16.06
N ILE A 109 -11.58 7.80 -16.80
CA ILE A 109 -10.23 8.04 -16.30
C ILE A 109 -10.06 9.56 -16.19
N PRO A 110 -9.47 10.08 -15.08
CA PRO A 110 -9.16 11.50 -14.98
C PRO A 110 -8.27 11.93 -16.13
N ASP A 111 -8.64 13.03 -16.80
CA ASP A 111 -7.84 13.57 -17.89
C ASP A 111 -6.55 14.19 -17.34
N SER A 112 -5.41 13.73 -17.85
CA SER A 112 -4.09 14.23 -17.47
C SER A 112 -3.85 15.69 -17.86
N SER A 113 -4.58 16.21 -18.85
CA SER A 113 -4.49 17.62 -19.27
C SER A 113 -4.90 18.61 -18.18
N ASN A 114 -5.75 18.19 -17.26
CA ASN A 114 -6.18 19.01 -16.12
C ASN A 114 -5.08 19.23 -15.06
N PHE A 115 -3.95 18.50 -15.13
CA PHE A 115 -2.82 18.60 -14.20
C PHE A 115 -1.63 19.36 -14.78
N THR A 116 -1.84 20.10 -15.87
CA THR A 116 -0.82 20.98 -16.44
C THR A 116 -0.52 22.16 -15.52
N VAL A 117 0.67 22.70 -15.67
CA VAL A 117 1.08 23.94 -14.99
C VAL A 117 0.09 25.04 -15.33
N THR A 118 -0.61 25.57 -14.34
CA THR A 118 -1.61 26.63 -14.53
C THR A 118 -1.04 28.03 -14.35
N GLY A 119 0.18 28.13 -13.86
CA GLY A 119 0.86 29.39 -13.61
C GLY A 119 2.13 29.18 -12.80
N TYR A 120 2.75 30.27 -12.42
CA TYR A 120 3.95 30.30 -11.59
C TYR A 120 3.72 31.20 -10.39
N LYS A 121 4.31 30.87 -9.26
CA LYS A 121 4.30 31.70 -8.05
C LYS A 121 5.72 31.98 -7.61
N PRO A 122 5.99 33.17 -7.04
CA PRO A 122 7.30 33.50 -6.49
C PRO A 122 7.71 32.52 -5.39
N LYS A 123 8.97 32.09 -5.42
CA LYS A 123 9.58 31.29 -4.38
C LYS A 123 10.44 32.20 -3.49
N PRO A 124 10.13 32.34 -2.21
CA PRO A 124 10.81 33.32 -1.35
C PRO A 124 12.32 33.07 -1.16
N VAL A 125 12.77 31.82 -1.24
CA VAL A 125 14.18 31.43 -1.05
C VAL A 125 14.53 30.19 -1.90
N GLY A 126 15.69 30.22 -2.55
CA GLY A 126 16.34 29.09 -3.20
C GLY A 126 16.53 29.23 -4.71
N ASN A 127 17.25 28.28 -5.30
CA ASN A 127 17.45 28.21 -6.74
C ASN A 127 16.20 27.64 -7.42
N SER A 128 15.81 28.24 -8.54
CA SER A 128 14.78 27.74 -9.44
C SER A 128 15.30 27.76 -10.85
N GLU A 129 14.82 26.86 -11.70
CA GLU A 129 15.15 26.85 -13.14
C GLU A 129 14.36 27.92 -13.90
N ILE A 130 13.24 28.36 -13.32
CA ILE A 130 12.34 29.33 -13.94
C ILE A 130 12.39 30.63 -13.14
N TYR A 131 12.65 31.72 -13.82
CA TYR A 131 12.75 33.06 -13.25
C TYR A 131 11.84 34.02 -14.00
N GLU A 132 11.18 34.89 -13.25
CA GLU A 132 10.53 36.09 -13.76
C GLU A 132 11.43 37.27 -13.60
N LEU A 133 11.38 38.20 -14.53
CA LEU A 133 12.18 39.45 -14.50
C LEU A 133 11.29 40.57 -14.03
N ARG A 134 11.71 41.27 -12.97
CA ARG A 134 11.00 42.44 -12.46
C ARG A 134 12.00 43.55 -12.08
N GLU A 135 11.49 44.74 -11.93
CA GLU A 135 12.28 45.84 -11.40
C GLU A 135 12.72 45.61 -9.95
N TYR A 136 13.93 46.09 -9.65
CA TYR A 136 14.50 46.05 -8.31
C TYR A 136 13.65 46.80 -7.31
N ARG A 137 13.43 46.23 -6.15
CA ARG A 137 12.82 46.88 -5.01
C ARG A 137 13.78 46.92 -3.84
N HIS A 138 13.69 48.02 -3.05
CA HIS A 138 14.55 48.15 -1.89
C HIS A 138 14.43 46.95 -0.95
N GLY A 139 15.56 46.28 -0.66
CA GLY A 139 15.63 45.04 0.10
C GLY A 139 15.89 43.80 -0.73
N ASP A 140 15.84 43.85 -2.07
CA ASP A 140 16.20 42.74 -2.91
C ASP A 140 17.68 42.42 -2.84
N SER A 141 18.03 41.15 -2.91
CA SER A 141 19.43 40.72 -2.92
C SER A 141 20.12 41.10 -4.25
N LEU A 142 21.22 41.78 -4.19
CA LEU A 142 22.03 42.12 -5.36
C LEU A 142 22.55 40.88 -6.13
N ARG A 143 22.58 39.74 -5.50
CA ARG A 143 22.88 38.43 -6.11
C ARG A 143 21.94 38.04 -7.22
N ASN A 144 20.69 38.48 -7.10
CA ASN A 144 19.62 38.12 -8.03
C ASN A 144 19.50 39.15 -9.16
N VAL A 145 20.32 40.20 -9.19
CA VAL A 145 20.28 41.17 -10.25
C VAL A 145 20.77 40.58 -11.58
N HIS A 146 20.00 40.82 -12.62
CA HIS A 146 20.34 40.43 -13.98
C HIS A 146 21.19 41.53 -14.63
N TRP A 147 22.49 41.61 -14.30
CA TRP A 147 23.40 42.70 -14.71
C TRP A 147 23.41 43.00 -16.22
N LYS A 148 23.37 41.93 -17.06
CA LYS A 148 23.34 42.06 -18.51
C LYS A 148 22.10 42.80 -19.04
N LEU A 149 20.94 42.62 -18.38
CA LEU A 149 19.71 43.29 -18.81
C LEU A 149 19.62 44.68 -18.17
N SER A 150 20.00 44.79 -16.92
CA SER A 150 20.05 46.08 -16.20
C SER A 150 20.97 47.11 -16.87
N SER A 151 22.05 46.66 -17.52
CA SER A 151 22.95 47.56 -18.27
C SER A 151 22.35 48.14 -19.57
N LYS A 152 21.21 47.60 -20.02
CA LYS A 152 20.48 48.02 -21.22
C LYS A 152 19.17 48.73 -20.90
N SER A 153 18.79 48.82 -19.64
CA SER A 153 17.57 49.45 -19.12
C SER A 153 17.95 50.58 -18.16
N ASP A 154 17.06 51.52 -17.96
CA ASP A 154 17.26 52.64 -17.05
C ASP A 154 17.13 52.26 -15.55
N GLY A 155 16.92 50.97 -15.23
CA GLY A 155 16.76 50.48 -13.87
C GLY A 155 17.39 49.10 -13.65
N LEU A 156 17.54 48.74 -12.37
CA LEU A 156 18.04 47.43 -12.00
C LEU A 156 16.91 46.40 -12.16
N ILE A 157 17.20 45.29 -12.86
CA ILE A 157 16.29 44.19 -13.09
C ILE A 157 16.75 43.00 -12.26
N VAL A 158 15.81 42.38 -11.52
CA VAL A 158 16.04 41.25 -10.64
C VAL A 158 15.36 39.99 -11.20
N LYS A 159 16.06 38.87 -11.07
CA LYS A 159 15.53 37.52 -11.32
C LYS A 159 14.80 37.04 -10.09
N GLU A 160 13.48 36.90 -10.18
CA GLU A 160 12.65 36.33 -9.14
C GLU A 160 12.42 34.84 -9.39
N PRO A 161 12.88 33.92 -8.50
CA PRO A 161 12.71 32.52 -8.71
C PRO A 161 11.24 32.15 -8.58
N ASN A 162 10.72 31.43 -9.56
CA ASN A 162 9.33 30.98 -9.59
C ASN A 162 9.23 29.46 -9.51
N VAL A 163 8.16 28.99 -8.91
CA VAL A 163 7.77 27.56 -8.90
C VAL A 163 6.47 27.35 -9.64
N PRO A 164 6.36 26.30 -10.43
CA PRO A 164 5.13 26.02 -11.16
C PRO A 164 3.98 25.74 -10.18
N ILE A 165 2.82 26.28 -10.45
CA ILE A 165 1.58 25.96 -9.78
C ILE A 165 0.93 24.78 -10.51
N ILE A 166 0.93 23.63 -9.88
CA ILE A 166 0.29 22.43 -10.40
C ILE A 166 -1.03 22.27 -9.65
N LYS A 167 -2.12 22.01 -10.37
CA LYS A 167 -3.39 21.66 -9.74
C LYS A 167 -3.25 20.31 -9.03
N ASN A 168 -3.55 20.28 -7.76
CA ASN A 168 -3.61 19.03 -7.00
C ASN A 168 -4.93 18.31 -7.29
N CYS A 169 -4.86 17.00 -7.42
CA CYS A 169 -6.04 16.14 -7.50
C CYS A 169 -6.22 15.40 -6.19
N LEU A 170 -7.40 15.52 -5.61
CA LEU A 170 -7.78 14.72 -4.45
C LEU A 170 -8.70 13.61 -4.92
N ILE A 171 -8.29 12.36 -4.73
CA ILE A 171 -9.10 11.18 -5.03
C ILE A 171 -9.64 10.66 -3.71
N MET A 172 -10.96 10.74 -3.54
CA MET A 172 -11.65 10.24 -2.35
C MET A 172 -12.49 9.02 -2.73
N PRO A 173 -12.08 7.80 -2.37
CA PRO A 173 -12.90 6.62 -2.57
C PRO A 173 -14.03 6.58 -1.54
N PHE A 174 -15.23 6.22 -1.98
CA PHE A 174 -16.35 5.93 -1.09
C PHE A 174 -16.46 4.42 -0.91
N PHE A 175 -16.46 3.98 0.34
CA PHE A 175 -16.65 2.60 0.73
C PHE A 175 -18.02 2.44 1.38
N GLY A 176 -18.76 1.41 0.94
CA GLY A 176 -20.04 1.01 1.50
C GLY A 176 -19.89 -0.17 2.46
N ASP A 177 -21.02 -0.69 2.91
CA ASP A 177 -21.06 -1.85 3.81
C ASP A 177 -20.83 -3.19 3.07
N ASN A 178 -20.94 -3.18 1.73
CA ASN A 178 -20.77 -4.38 0.91
C ASN A 178 -19.29 -4.58 0.55
N ALA A 179 -18.70 -5.68 1.01
CA ALA A 179 -17.30 -6.02 0.79
C ALA A 179 -16.96 -6.23 -0.70
N ASP A 180 -17.87 -6.83 -1.49
CA ASP A 180 -17.66 -7.06 -2.93
C ASP A 180 -17.59 -5.73 -3.71
N GLU A 181 -18.45 -4.78 -3.38
CA GLU A 181 -18.42 -3.45 -3.99
C GLU A 181 -17.14 -2.70 -3.62
N ASN A 182 -16.72 -2.79 -2.38
CA ASN A 182 -15.47 -2.20 -1.91
C ASN A 182 -14.26 -2.78 -2.64
N ASP A 183 -14.23 -4.08 -2.92
CA ASP A 183 -13.18 -4.73 -3.72
C ASP A 183 -13.08 -4.14 -5.12
N VAL A 184 -14.20 -3.84 -5.77
CA VAL A 184 -14.25 -3.18 -7.07
C VAL A 184 -13.76 -1.74 -7.00
N VAL A 185 -14.11 -1.00 -5.93
CA VAL A 185 -13.62 0.37 -5.70
C VAL A 185 -12.11 0.36 -5.54
N PHE A 186 -11.56 -0.53 -4.71
CA PHE A 186 -10.11 -0.69 -4.55
C PHE A 186 -9.41 -1.07 -5.86
N ALA A 187 -10.00 -1.97 -6.66
CA ALA A 187 -9.45 -2.37 -7.94
C ALA A 187 -9.32 -1.19 -8.92
N LYS A 188 -10.36 -0.34 -8.99
CA LYS A 188 -10.37 0.87 -9.82
C LYS A 188 -9.42 1.93 -9.28
N LEU A 189 -9.39 2.13 -7.95
CA LEU A 189 -8.49 3.06 -7.30
C LEU A 189 -7.02 2.72 -7.60
N MET A 190 -6.64 1.45 -7.46
CA MET A 190 -5.28 0.99 -7.77
C MET A 190 -4.89 1.25 -9.24
N TYR A 191 -5.84 1.09 -10.17
CA TYR A 191 -5.60 1.42 -11.57
C TYR A 191 -5.37 2.91 -11.77
N VAL A 192 -6.26 3.76 -11.23
CA VAL A 192 -6.16 5.22 -11.34
C VAL A 192 -4.85 5.72 -10.71
N CYS A 193 -4.51 5.26 -9.51
CA CYS A 193 -3.26 5.63 -8.85
C CYS A 193 -2.04 5.31 -9.72
N ARG A 194 -1.96 4.11 -10.29
CA ARG A 194 -0.85 3.74 -11.19
C ARG A 194 -0.82 4.54 -12.48
N TYR A 195 -2.00 4.83 -13.05
CA TYR A 195 -2.11 5.68 -14.23
C TYR A 195 -1.59 7.09 -13.94
N MET A 196 -2.01 7.70 -12.84
CA MET A 196 -1.61 9.04 -12.43
C MET A 196 -0.10 9.13 -12.13
N ILE A 197 0.48 8.13 -11.44
CA ILE A 197 1.93 8.08 -11.20
C ILE A 197 2.71 8.07 -12.51
N LYS A 198 2.28 7.26 -13.48
CA LYS A 198 2.97 7.16 -14.77
C LYS A 198 2.80 8.40 -15.65
N SER A 199 1.62 9.02 -15.63
CA SER A 199 1.29 10.13 -16.52
C SER A 199 1.75 11.48 -15.99
N ILE A 200 1.80 11.67 -14.68
CA ILE A 200 1.93 13.01 -14.07
C ILE A 200 3.08 13.06 -13.05
N GLY A 201 3.64 11.91 -12.67
CA GLY A 201 4.74 11.84 -11.68
C GLY A 201 4.31 12.24 -10.26
N ILE A 202 3.05 11.98 -9.88
CA ILE A 202 2.50 12.35 -8.58
C ILE A 202 3.01 11.42 -7.49
N CYS A 203 3.42 11.97 -6.38
CA CYS A 203 3.66 11.24 -5.14
C CYS A 203 2.38 11.22 -4.31
N PHE A 204 2.00 10.02 -3.81
CA PHE A 204 0.91 9.89 -2.85
C PHE A 204 1.46 10.11 -1.44
N ALA A 205 0.83 11.02 -0.70
CA ALA A 205 0.97 11.07 0.74
C ALA A 205 -0.17 10.23 1.34
N CYS A 206 0.18 9.19 2.08
CA CYS A 206 -0.75 8.48 2.96
C CYS A 206 -0.39 8.88 4.38
N ASP A 207 -1.34 9.46 5.08
CA ASP A 207 -1.28 9.62 6.54
C ASP A 207 -1.56 8.28 7.24
#